data_d838ab2ec144cd395ee6c7d15bae276e
#
_entry.id   d838ab2ec144cd395ee6c7d15bae276e
#
_cell.length_a   1.000
_cell.length_b   1.000
_cell.length_c   1.000
_cell.angle_alpha   90.00
_cell.angle_beta   90.00
_cell.angle_gamma   90.00
#
_symmetry.space_group_name_H-M   'P 1'
#
loop_
_entity.id
_entity.type
_entity.pdbx_description
1 polymer ?
#
loop_
_entity_poly.entity_id
_entity_poly.type
_entity_poly.pdbx_seq_one_letter_code
_entity_poly.pdbx_strand_id
1 'polypeptide(L)'
;VRLNSNDFDNTLMFCGRGDEKNNFMMELFLKDMELKNNMFDIYEKDEKTFTKYIDSSYQNTSKLYNKRKSFINWSEEFDEIAKANIELNYAYKKEIFPIVHEFKTGNSIKTNLPKSYYSYRNRINVNQPNLLHYSPFINYMTSMLNNIVLTDSKGSLDDMSLENNIKKLQIADTLIKDKHVKNLVVNNIANMYLLSDQCSVNNGKFFNLYSKMVSDKKMKSNVMQTANNIQKLKNNNVLPDVTLLDVNKKQVKIKDLLTKKTIIYFWTKQAESHGIYSHKKVDELKAKYPDIQFIAVNIHNSQEDWLKEIKAKNYNNSIELRASDFEELKNKWVINKVYRTMIINKNGTINDAFVSM
;
A
#
# COMPACT_ATOMS: atom_id res chain seq x y z
N VAL A 1 9.73 10.72 -25.95
CA VAL A 1 10.01 11.13 -24.58
C VAL A 1 11.41 11.73 -24.53
N ARG A 2 11.54 12.87 -23.87
CA ARG A 2 12.83 13.50 -23.54
C ARG A 2 12.91 13.60 -22.01
N LEU A 3 14.10 13.33 -21.46
CA LEU A 3 14.35 13.44 -20.02
C LEU A 3 15.85 13.63 -19.73
N ASN A 4 16.14 14.20 -18.58
CA ASN A 4 17.46 14.20 -17.96
C ASN A 4 17.39 13.25 -16.74
N SER A 5 18.24 12.23 -16.71
CA SER A 5 18.24 11.22 -15.64
C SER A 5 18.57 11.80 -14.24
N ASN A 6 19.27 12.93 -14.19
CA ASN A 6 19.63 13.58 -12.93
C ASN A 6 18.53 14.50 -12.38
N ASP A 7 17.54 14.83 -13.20
CA ASP A 7 16.39 15.64 -12.83
C ASP A 7 15.17 15.14 -13.61
N PHE A 8 14.78 13.90 -13.30
CA PHE A 8 13.76 13.17 -14.05
C PHE A 8 12.41 13.90 -14.01
N ASP A 9 11.93 14.25 -12.82
CA ASP A 9 10.57 14.77 -12.64
C ASP A 9 10.37 16.13 -13.33
N ASN A 10 11.36 17.03 -13.27
CA ASN A 10 11.23 18.37 -13.86
C ASN A 10 11.56 18.42 -15.35
N THR A 11 12.23 17.39 -15.89
CA THR A 11 12.69 17.38 -17.28
C THR A 11 11.97 16.38 -18.16
N LEU A 12 11.11 15.52 -17.60
CA LEU A 12 10.32 14.57 -18.35
C LEU A 12 9.33 15.31 -19.27
N MET A 13 9.54 15.15 -20.57
CA MET A 13 8.67 15.73 -21.60
C MET A 13 8.26 14.65 -22.60
N PHE A 14 6.96 14.56 -22.81
CA PHE A 14 6.39 13.74 -23.87
C PHE A 14 6.39 14.51 -25.17
N CYS A 15 6.65 13.83 -26.30
CA CYS A 15 6.68 14.41 -27.64
C CYS A 15 5.96 13.47 -28.61
N GLY A 16 5.20 14.03 -29.56
CA GLY A 16 4.48 13.28 -30.57
C GLY A 16 2.98 13.19 -30.30
N ARG A 17 2.28 12.30 -30.98
CA ARG A 17 0.81 12.22 -30.88
C ARG A 17 0.36 11.97 -29.44
N GLY A 18 -0.46 12.87 -28.90
CA GLY A 18 -1.01 12.79 -27.54
C GLY A 18 -0.07 13.30 -26.45
N ASP A 19 1.06 13.91 -26.81
CA ASP A 19 2.03 14.48 -25.86
C ASP A 19 1.44 15.57 -24.97
N GLU A 20 0.57 16.42 -25.50
CA GLU A 20 -0.08 17.49 -24.75
C GLU A 20 -0.89 16.96 -23.56
N LYS A 21 -1.58 15.83 -23.74
CA LYS A 21 -2.35 15.16 -22.66
C LYS A 21 -1.41 14.66 -21.57
N ASN A 22 -0.36 13.95 -21.96
CA ASN A 22 0.62 13.40 -21.03
C ASN A 22 1.41 14.51 -20.31
N ASN A 23 1.80 15.56 -21.02
CA ASN A 23 2.48 16.72 -20.42
C ASN A 23 1.56 17.45 -19.44
N PHE A 24 0.26 17.55 -19.73
CA PHE A 24 -0.70 18.12 -18.78
C PHE A 24 -0.84 17.25 -17.51
N MET A 25 -0.92 15.92 -17.63
CA MET A 25 -0.94 15.03 -16.47
C MET A 25 0.35 15.13 -15.66
N MET A 26 1.51 15.31 -16.32
CA MET A 26 2.79 15.56 -15.66
C MET A 26 2.79 16.91 -14.93
N GLU A 27 2.22 17.97 -15.53
CA GLU A 27 2.07 19.26 -14.86
C GLU A 27 1.20 19.16 -13.59
N LEU A 28 0.11 18.38 -13.63
CA LEU A 28 -0.72 18.10 -12.45
C LEU A 28 0.06 17.32 -11.39
N PHE A 29 0.85 16.34 -11.79
CA PHE A 29 1.69 15.55 -10.89
C PHE A 29 2.72 16.42 -10.18
N LEU A 30 3.45 17.28 -10.91
CA LEU A 30 4.46 18.18 -10.34
C LEU A 30 3.84 19.17 -9.34
N LYS A 31 2.65 19.72 -9.65
CA LYS A 31 1.92 20.58 -8.72
C LYS A 31 1.48 19.84 -7.45
N ASP A 32 1.08 18.59 -7.58
CA ASP A 32 0.72 17.76 -6.42
C ASP A 32 1.97 17.41 -5.57
N MET A 33 3.11 17.18 -6.21
CA MET A 33 4.39 16.98 -5.52
C MET A 33 4.85 18.23 -4.77
N GLU A 34 4.78 19.41 -5.40
CA GLU A 34 5.08 20.69 -4.75
C GLU A 34 4.18 20.90 -3.53
N LEU A 35 2.88 20.63 -3.68
CA LEU A 35 1.91 20.72 -2.59
C LEU A 35 2.27 19.74 -1.46
N LYS A 36 2.65 18.49 -1.78
CA LYS A 36 3.03 17.46 -0.79
C LYS A 36 4.21 17.87 0.07
N ASN A 37 5.19 18.57 -0.48
CA ASN A 37 6.34 19.05 0.28
C ASN A 37 5.92 19.99 1.45
N ASN A 38 4.82 20.72 1.29
CA ASN A 38 4.26 21.60 2.30
C ASN A 38 3.14 20.94 3.14
N MET A 39 2.62 19.79 2.71
CA MET A 39 1.49 19.13 3.37
C MET A 39 1.83 18.62 4.78
N PHE A 40 3.10 18.32 5.02
CA PHE A 40 3.50 17.81 6.33
C PHE A 40 3.09 18.77 7.44
N ASP A 41 3.38 20.07 7.28
CA ASP A 41 3.09 21.10 8.27
C ASP A 41 1.62 21.55 8.26
N ILE A 42 0.97 21.51 7.08
CA ILE A 42 -0.41 21.98 6.96
C ILE A 42 -1.41 21.05 7.67
N TYR A 43 -1.10 19.76 7.79
CA TYR A 43 -1.93 18.83 8.57
C TYR A 43 -1.92 19.09 10.07
N GLU A 44 -0.98 19.86 10.60
CA GLU A 44 -0.93 20.29 12.00
C GLU A 44 -1.78 21.53 12.30
N LYS A 45 -2.20 22.24 11.25
CA LYS A 45 -3.01 23.48 11.39
C LYS A 45 -4.46 23.15 11.71
N ASP A 46 -5.18 24.16 12.19
CA ASP A 46 -6.62 24.08 12.40
C ASP A 46 -7.38 23.88 11.07
N GLU A 47 -8.64 23.44 11.19
CA GLU A 47 -9.49 23.10 10.05
C GLU A 47 -9.64 24.28 9.06
N LYS A 48 -9.80 25.50 9.54
CA LYS A 48 -10.01 26.66 8.68
C LYS A 48 -8.76 26.98 7.86
N THR A 49 -7.59 26.95 8.48
CA THR A 49 -6.30 27.16 7.83
C THR A 49 -6.02 26.05 6.80
N PHE A 50 -6.24 24.80 7.18
CA PHE A 50 -6.11 23.67 6.29
C PHE A 50 -7.05 23.80 5.09
N THR A 51 -8.35 24.01 5.32
CA THR A 51 -9.37 24.13 4.27
C THR A 51 -9.04 25.27 3.31
N LYS A 52 -8.67 26.46 3.82
CA LYS A 52 -8.27 27.61 2.98
C LYS A 52 -7.09 27.27 2.07
N TYR A 53 -6.08 26.56 2.58
CA TYR A 53 -4.91 26.16 1.82
C TYR A 53 -5.27 25.17 0.70
N ILE A 54 -6.02 24.13 1.02
CA ILE A 54 -6.43 23.10 0.06
C ILE A 54 -7.39 23.66 -0.99
N ASP A 55 -8.36 24.50 -0.59
CA ASP A 55 -9.29 25.15 -1.51
C ASP A 55 -8.57 26.09 -2.48
N SER A 56 -7.59 26.84 -2.01
CA SER A 56 -6.74 27.68 -2.87
C SER A 56 -5.97 26.86 -3.90
N SER A 57 -5.36 25.75 -3.47
CA SER A 57 -4.66 24.83 -4.36
C SER A 57 -5.61 24.23 -5.42
N TYR A 58 -6.79 23.77 -4.99
CA TYR A 58 -7.82 23.24 -5.88
C TYR A 58 -8.26 24.26 -6.93
N GLN A 59 -8.52 25.52 -6.51
CA GLN A 59 -8.89 26.60 -7.42
C GLN A 59 -7.79 26.88 -8.45
N ASN A 60 -6.53 26.92 -8.02
CA ASN A 60 -5.40 27.16 -8.91
C ASN A 60 -5.23 26.03 -9.94
N THR A 61 -5.40 24.78 -9.50
CA THR A 61 -5.33 23.61 -10.38
C THR A 61 -6.51 23.60 -11.35
N SER A 62 -7.71 23.97 -10.90
CA SER A 62 -8.91 24.07 -11.75
C SER A 62 -8.78 25.20 -12.80
N LYS A 63 -8.17 26.33 -12.45
CA LYS A 63 -7.86 27.39 -13.42
C LYS A 63 -6.89 26.90 -14.50
N LEU A 64 -5.84 26.18 -14.07
CA LEU A 64 -4.89 25.57 -14.98
C LEU A 64 -5.58 24.60 -15.96
N TYR A 65 -6.40 23.67 -15.44
CA TYR A 65 -7.19 22.75 -16.24
C TYR A 65 -8.04 23.49 -17.27
N ASN A 66 -8.82 24.50 -16.86
CA ASN A 66 -9.68 25.27 -17.78
C ASN A 66 -8.85 25.97 -18.87
N LYS A 67 -7.71 26.56 -18.50
CA LYS A 67 -6.78 27.17 -19.46
C LYS A 67 -6.25 26.15 -20.47
N ARG A 68 -5.78 24.97 -20.01
CA ARG A 68 -5.26 23.94 -20.90
C ARG A 68 -6.35 23.37 -21.80
N LYS A 69 -7.54 23.10 -21.26
CA LYS A 69 -8.69 22.60 -22.02
C LYS A 69 -9.09 23.54 -23.14
N SER A 70 -8.99 24.85 -22.97
CA SER A 70 -9.33 25.83 -24.02
C SER A 70 -8.34 25.82 -25.19
N PHE A 71 -7.13 25.34 -25.02
CA PHE A 71 -6.09 25.31 -26.05
C PHE A 71 -5.87 23.90 -26.64
N ILE A 72 -6.10 22.85 -25.83
CA ILE A 72 -5.86 21.47 -26.22
C ILE A 72 -7.21 20.81 -26.53
N ASN A 73 -7.39 20.37 -27.77
CA ASN A 73 -8.58 19.61 -28.15
C ASN A 73 -8.42 18.13 -27.77
N TRP A 74 -8.60 17.82 -26.47
CA TRP A 74 -8.55 16.44 -25.99
C TRP A 74 -9.92 15.74 -26.00
N SER A 75 -9.92 14.40 -25.98
CA SER A 75 -11.14 13.59 -25.97
C SER A 75 -11.93 13.73 -24.67
N GLU A 76 -13.23 13.42 -24.72
CA GLU A 76 -14.09 13.39 -23.53
C GLU A 76 -13.57 12.41 -22.47
N GLU A 77 -13.08 11.23 -22.86
CA GLU A 77 -12.47 10.27 -21.93
C GLU A 77 -11.28 10.85 -21.16
N PHE A 78 -10.42 11.61 -21.86
CA PHE A 78 -9.30 12.27 -21.20
C PHE A 78 -9.78 13.40 -20.29
N ASP A 79 -10.80 14.14 -20.70
CA ASP A 79 -11.42 15.18 -19.89
C ASP A 79 -11.96 14.64 -18.56
N GLU A 80 -12.62 13.48 -18.61
CA GLU A 80 -13.10 12.78 -17.40
C GLU A 80 -11.94 12.41 -16.46
N ILE A 81 -10.85 11.85 -17.00
CA ILE A 81 -9.66 11.49 -16.21
C ILE A 81 -8.99 12.72 -15.61
N ALA A 82 -8.84 13.80 -16.40
CA ALA A 82 -8.23 15.04 -15.92
C ALA A 82 -9.03 15.70 -14.80
N LYS A 83 -10.36 15.76 -14.94
CA LYS A 83 -11.26 16.23 -13.88
C LYS A 83 -11.20 15.35 -12.65
N ALA A 84 -11.29 14.02 -12.86
CA ALA A 84 -11.21 13.06 -11.76
C ALA A 84 -9.88 13.19 -10.99
N ASN A 85 -8.75 13.43 -11.68
CA ASN A 85 -7.48 13.68 -11.02
C ASN A 85 -7.57 14.84 -10.02
N ILE A 86 -8.10 15.97 -10.46
CA ILE A 86 -8.18 17.18 -9.64
C ILE A 86 -9.14 17.00 -8.47
N GLU A 87 -10.34 16.50 -8.74
CA GLU A 87 -11.39 16.31 -7.73
C GLU A 87 -10.99 15.27 -6.68
N LEU A 88 -10.46 14.12 -7.12
CA LEU A 88 -10.11 13.03 -6.22
C LEU A 88 -8.89 13.35 -5.35
N ASN A 89 -7.88 14.03 -5.90
CA ASN A 89 -6.72 14.46 -5.10
C ASN A 89 -7.11 15.52 -4.05
N TYR A 90 -8.00 16.44 -4.39
CA TYR A 90 -8.56 17.37 -3.44
C TYR A 90 -9.34 16.66 -2.33
N ALA A 91 -10.28 15.80 -2.72
CA ALA A 91 -11.15 15.09 -1.79
C ALA A 91 -10.35 14.12 -0.89
N TYR A 92 -9.37 13.41 -1.43
CA TYR A 92 -8.48 12.54 -0.67
C TYR A 92 -7.78 13.28 0.48
N LYS A 93 -7.20 14.47 0.20
CA LYS A 93 -6.54 15.28 1.22
C LYS A 93 -7.52 15.70 2.34
N LYS A 94 -8.75 16.03 1.97
CA LYS A 94 -9.80 16.35 2.96
C LYS A 94 -10.26 15.14 3.77
N GLU A 95 -10.32 13.96 3.14
CA GLU A 95 -10.68 12.72 3.86
C GLU A 95 -9.64 12.31 4.90
N ILE A 96 -8.36 12.43 4.57
CA ILE A 96 -7.30 12.01 5.49
C ILE A 96 -6.97 13.05 6.55
N PHE A 97 -7.34 14.34 6.37
CA PHE A 97 -6.99 15.41 7.28
C PHE A 97 -7.34 15.12 8.75
N PRO A 98 -8.56 14.71 9.11
CA PRO A 98 -8.90 14.47 10.52
C PRO A 98 -8.06 13.39 11.18
N ILE A 99 -7.67 12.37 10.41
CA ILE A 99 -6.87 11.23 10.88
C ILE A 99 -5.41 11.65 11.05
N VAL A 100 -4.84 12.31 10.02
CA VAL A 100 -3.45 12.74 10.04
C VAL A 100 -3.23 13.84 11.07
N HIS A 101 -4.19 14.78 11.21
CA HIS A 101 -4.14 15.83 12.23
C HIS A 101 -4.05 15.22 13.64
N GLU A 102 -4.93 14.28 13.94
CA GLU A 102 -4.93 13.61 15.24
C GLU A 102 -3.64 12.81 15.47
N PHE A 103 -3.14 12.10 14.46
CA PHE A 103 -1.86 11.38 14.56
C PHE A 103 -0.68 12.31 14.87
N LYS A 104 -0.66 13.50 14.24
CA LYS A 104 0.46 14.45 14.39
C LYS A 104 0.37 15.30 15.65
N THR A 105 -0.82 15.71 16.05
CA THR A 105 -1.03 16.68 17.14
C THR A 105 -1.48 16.02 18.44
N GLY A 106 -1.93 14.76 18.40
CA GLY A 106 -2.62 14.11 19.51
C GLY A 106 -4.05 14.60 19.76
N ASN A 107 -4.54 15.53 18.95
CA ASN A 107 -5.85 16.16 19.14
C ASN A 107 -6.85 15.68 18.09
N SER A 108 -7.94 15.06 18.51
CA SER A 108 -9.01 14.67 17.61
C SER A 108 -9.91 15.85 17.29
N ILE A 109 -10.10 16.11 15.99
CA ILE A 109 -11.01 17.14 15.48
C ILE A 109 -12.26 16.58 14.80
N LYS A 110 -12.38 15.24 14.73
CA LYS A 110 -13.43 14.54 13.98
C LYS A 110 -14.83 14.98 14.35
N THR A 111 -15.10 15.10 15.66
CA THR A 111 -16.40 15.50 16.18
C THR A 111 -16.68 17.01 16.06
N ASN A 112 -15.64 17.81 15.83
CA ASN A 112 -15.72 19.27 15.79
C ASN A 112 -15.78 19.82 14.37
N LEU A 113 -15.63 18.97 13.35
CA LEU A 113 -15.73 19.39 11.95
C LEU A 113 -17.17 19.79 11.62
N PRO A 114 -17.38 20.93 10.94
CA PRO A 114 -18.71 21.35 10.53
C PRO A 114 -19.29 20.35 9.52
N LYS A 115 -20.60 20.13 9.53
CA LYS A 115 -21.29 19.22 8.58
C LYS A 115 -20.98 19.58 7.12
N SER A 116 -20.76 20.87 6.81
CA SER A 116 -20.39 21.34 5.48
C SER A 116 -18.98 20.95 5.05
N TYR A 117 -18.11 20.53 5.98
CA TYR A 117 -16.73 20.11 5.67
C TYR A 117 -16.70 19.01 4.61
N TYR A 118 -17.63 18.08 4.66
CA TYR A 118 -17.71 16.92 3.74
C TYR A 118 -18.60 17.17 2.50
N SER A 119 -19.02 18.43 2.25
CA SER A 119 -19.91 18.77 1.10
C SER A 119 -19.31 18.41 -0.27
N TYR A 120 -17.98 18.34 -0.38
CA TYR A 120 -17.29 17.92 -1.61
C TYR A 120 -17.66 16.49 -2.04
N ARG A 121 -18.06 15.60 -1.10
CA ARG A 121 -18.50 14.23 -1.43
C ARG A 121 -19.67 14.21 -2.41
N ASN A 122 -20.54 15.21 -2.37
CA ASN A 122 -21.72 15.33 -3.26
C ASN A 122 -21.33 15.55 -4.74
N ARG A 123 -20.09 15.98 -5.02
CA ARG A 123 -19.60 16.20 -6.39
C ARG A 123 -18.95 14.96 -6.99
N ILE A 124 -18.64 13.96 -6.16
CA ILE A 124 -17.89 12.78 -6.61
C ILE A 124 -18.87 11.63 -6.88
N ASN A 125 -18.90 11.20 -8.14
CA ASN A 125 -19.64 10.01 -8.48
C ASN A 125 -18.84 8.75 -8.08
N VAL A 126 -19.28 8.05 -7.04
CA VAL A 126 -18.66 6.82 -6.54
C VAL A 126 -18.97 5.58 -7.41
N ASN A 127 -19.77 5.73 -8.46
CA ASN A 127 -20.22 4.66 -9.35
C ASN A 127 -19.63 4.82 -10.77
N GLN A 128 -18.36 5.18 -10.88
CA GLN A 128 -17.66 5.39 -12.17
C GLN A 128 -16.78 4.20 -12.56
N PRO A 129 -17.26 3.26 -13.39
CA PRO A 129 -16.46 2.11 -13.80
C PRO A 129 -15.24 2.50 -14.66
N ASN A 130 -15.26 3.65 -15.34
CA ASN A 130 -14.12 4.15 -16.13
C ASN A 130 -12.88 4.47 -15.26
N LEU A 131 -13.06 4.65 -13.95
CA LEU A 131 -11.98 4.94 -13.00
C LEU A 131 -11.44 3.71 -12.25
N LEU A 132 -11.84 2.50 -12.61
CA LEU A 132 -11.44 1.26 -11.92
C LEU A 132 -9.93 1.05 -11.88
N HIS A 133 -9.20 1.47 -12.92
CA HIS A 133 -7.75 1.36 -12.99
C HIS A 133 -7.02 2.64 -12.58
N TYR A 134 -7.75 3.60 -12.03
CA TYR A 134 -7.21 4.88 -11.62
C TYR A 134 -6.96 4.91 -10.11
N SER A 135 -5.70 4.81 -9.70
CA SER A 135 -5.34 4.70 -8.29
C SER A 135 -5.86 5.83 -7.39
N PRO A 136 -5.93 7.12 -7.81
CA PRO A 136 -6.54 8.17 -6.99
C PRO A 136 -8.00 7.90 -6.62
N PHE A 137 -8.76 7.23 -7.49
CA PHE A 137 -10.13 6.83 -7.18
C PHE A 137 -10.21 5.82 -6.05
N ILE A 138 -9.38 4.78 -6.10
CA ILE A 138 -9.34 3.75 -5.05
C ILE A 138 -8.84 4.33 -3.73
N ASN A 139 -7.82 5.20 -3.76
CA ASN A 139 -7.31 5.88 -2.58
C ASN A 139 -8.38 6.76 -1.92
N TYR A 140 -9.11 7.54 -2.72
CA TYR A 140 -10.23 8.33 -2.22
C TYR A 140 -11.32 7.46 -1.60
N MET A 141 -11.78 6.42 -2.32
CA MET A 141 -12.83 5.52 -1.83
C MET A 141 -12.46 4.86 -0.51
N THR A 142 -11.24 4.36 -0.41
CA THR A 142 -10.73 3.72 0.82
C THR A 142 -10.68 4.73 1.97
N SER A 143 -10.17 5.93 1.74
CA SER A 143 -10.05 6.97 2.76
C SER A 143 -11.41 7.52 3.20
N MET A 144 -12.34 7.69 2.26
CA MET A 144 -13.71 8.10 2.55
C MET A 144 -14.42 7.09 3.46
N LEU A 145 -14.33 5.80 3.12
CA LEU A 145 -14.95 4.75 3.93
C LEU A 145 -14.32 4.65 5.33
N ASN A 146 -12.99 4.77 5.42
CA ASN A 146 -12.28 4.86 6.69
C ASN A 146 -12.80 6.03 7.53
N ASN A 147 -12.85 7.22 6.95
CA ASN A 147 -13.26 8.43 7.65
C ASN A 147 -14.70 8.35 8.13
N ILE A 148 -15.63 7.87 7.29
CA ILE A 148 -17.04 7.67 7.70
C ILE A 148 -17.11 6.74 8.92
N VAL A 149 -16.44 5.58 8.87
CA VAL A 149 -16.47 4.60 9.96
C VAL A 149 -15.84 5.15 11.23
N LEU A 150 -14.70 5.82 11.14
CA LEU A 150 -13.98 6.35 12.30
C LEU A 150 -14.66 7.59 12.91
N THR A 151 -15.43 8.34 12.13
CA THR A 151 -16.22 9.48 12.63
C THR A 151 -17.41 8.99 13.43
N ASP A 152 -18.05 7.90 13.00
CA ASP A 152 -19.22 7.34 13.70
C ASP A 152 -18.84 6.48 14.92
N SER A 153 -17.59 6.04 15.03
CA SER A 153 -17.17 5.20 16.14
C SER A 153 -16.80 6.02 17.37
N LYS A 154 -17.52 5.79 18.48
CA LYS A 154 -17.21 6.31 19.81
C LYS A 154 -16.00 5.60 20.46
N GLY A 155 -15.26 4.80 19.73
CA GLY A 155 -14.18 3.93 20.20
C GLY A 155 -12.85 4.13 19.47
N SER A 156 -11.96 3.18 19.66
CA SER A 156 -10.60 3.14 19.13
C SER A 156 -10.47 3.59 17.68
N LEU A 157 -9.42 4.36 17.40
CA LEU A 157 -8.96 4.74 16.05
C LEU A 157 -8.38 3.56 15.24
N ASP A 158 -8.54 2.33 15.72
CA ASP A 158 -8.07 1.15 15.02
C ASP A 158 -8.93 0.89 13.77
N ASP A 159 -8.49 1.46 12.65
CA ASP A 159 -9.09 1.30 11.34
C ASP A 159 -8.95 -0.15 10.81
N MET A 160 -8.11 -0.97 11.46
CA MET A 160 -7.89 -2.37 11.11
C MET A 160 -8.72 -3.34 11.95
N SER A 161 -9.51 -2.88 12.93
CA SER A 161 -10.39 -3.73 13.71
C SER A 161 -11.42 -4.46 12.84
N LEU A 162 -11.84 -5.65 13.29
CA LEU A 162 -12.90 -6.42 12.62
C LEU A 162 -14.17 -5.58 12.46
N GLU A 163 -14.58 -4.89 13.53
CA GLU A 163 -15.81 -4.11 13.56
C GLU A 163 -15.78 -3.00 12.50
N ASN A 164 -14.71 -2.21 12.46
CA ASN A 164 -14.56 -1.13 11.50
C ASN A 164 -14.52 -1.65 10.06
N ASN A 165 -13.83 -2.76 9.79
CA ASN A 165 -13.80 -3.33 8.45
C ASN A 165 -15.13 -3.95 8.03
N ILE A 166 -15.91 -4.53 8.92
CA ILE A 166 -17.30 -4.93 8.64
C ILE A 166 -18.16 -3.71 8.30
N LYS A 167 -18.07 -2.62 9.07
CA LYS A 167 -18.78 -1.37 8.77
C LYS A 167 -18.39 -0.79 7.41
N LYS A 168 -17.08 -0.79 7.06
CA LYS A 168 -16.63 -0.36 5.72
C LYS A 168 -17.31 -1.17 4.61
N LEU A 169 -17.36 -2.49 4.74
CA LEU A 169 -18.04 -3.35 3.76
C LEU A 169 -19.54 -2.98 3.63
N GLN A 170 -20.24 -2.83 4.75
CA GLN A 170 -21.66 -2.51 4.77
C GLN A 170 -21.97 -1.14 4.15
N ILE A 171 -21.12 -0.13 4.45
CA ILE A 171 -21.25 1.21 3.86
C ILE A 171 -20.96 1.16 2.36
N ALA A 172 -19.91 0.43 1.95
CA ALA A 172 -19.60 0.23 0.53
C ALA A 172 -20.76 -0.43 -0.22
N ASP A 173 -21.43 -1.41 0.38
CA ASP A 173 -22.61 -2.07 -0.21
C ASP A 173 -23.78 -1.11 -0.39
N THR A 174 -23.97 -0.20 0.54
CA THR A 174 -25.04 0.81 0.49
C THR A 174 -24.75 1.90 -0.54
N LEU A 175 -23.53 2.42 -0.58
CA LEU A 175 -23.15 3.57 -1.41
C LEU A 175 -22.85 3.19 -2.87
N ILE A 176 -22.21 2.05 -3.08
CA ILE A 176 -21.72 1.66 -4.41
C ILE A 176 -22.76 0.74 -5.08
N LYS A 177 -23.36 1.25 -6.16
CA LYS A 177 -24.36 0.51 -6.94
C LYS A 177 -23.75 -0.22 -8.12
N ASP A 178 -22.72 0.37 -8.75
CA ASP A 178 -22.00 -0.31 -9.82
C ASP A 178 -21.25 -1.54 -9.28
N LYS A 179 -21.49 -2.70 -9.89
CA LYS A 179 -20.97 -4.00 -9.43
C LYS A 179 -19.45 -4.11 -9.58
N HIS A 180 -18.87 -3.48 -10.61
CA HIS A 180 -17.42 -3.56 -10.86
C HIS A 180 -16.67 -2.69 -9.86
N VAL A 181 -17.17 -1.47 -9.62
CA VAL A 181 -16.63 -0.58 -8.59
C VAL A 181 -16.76 -1.22 -7.21
N LYS A 182 -17.93 -1.80 -6.89
CA LYS A 182 -18.16 -2.50 -5.61
C LYS A 182 -17.16 -3.64 -5.43
N ASN A 183 -17.03 -4.51 -6.43
CA ASN A 183 -16.08 -5.62 -6.39
C ASN A 183 -14.66 -5.14 -6.09
N LEU A 184 -14.21 -4.09 -6.78
CA LEU A 184 -12.85 -3.57 -6.62
C LEU A 184 -12.63 -2.96 -5.23
N VAL A 185 -13.52 -2.09 -4.77
CA VAL A 185 -13.40 -1.41 -3.47
C VAL A 185 -13.47 -2.41 -2.32
N VAL A 186 -14.46 -3.32 -2.35
CA VAL A 186 -14.62 -4.36 -1.34
C VAL A 186 -13.45 -5.34 -1.33
N ASN A 187 -12.90 -5.68 -2.51
CA ASN A 187 -11.70 -6.51 -2.62
C ASN A 187 -10.46 -5.80 -2.06
N ASN A 188 -10.32 -4.48 -2.27
CA ASN A 188 -9.22 -3.72 -1.69
C ASN A 188 -9.30 -3.69 -0.15
N ILE A 189 -10.49 -3.45 0.41
CA ILE A 189 -10.72 -3.52 1.86
C ILE A 189 -10.35 -4.92 2.40
N ALA A 190 -10.77 -5.98 1.70
CA ALA A 190 -10.50 -7.36 2.12
C ALA A 190 -9.00 -7.67 2.14
N ASN A 191 -8.26 -7.29 1.10
CA ASN A 191 -6.82 -7.51 1.06
C ASN A 191 -6.09 -6.76 2.17
N MET A 192 -6.42 -5.48 2.39
CA MET A 192 -5.82 -4.69 3.46
C MET A 192 -6.10 -5.28 4.84
N TYR A 193 -7.35 -5.64 5.12
CA TYR A 193 -7.76 -6.22 6.39
C TYR A 193 -7.10 -7.57 6.65
N LEU A 194 -7.18 -8.51 5.70
CA LEU A 194 -6.61 -9.85 5.86
C LEU A 194 -5.09 -9.86 6.03
N LEU A 195 -4.39 -8.86 5.45
CA LEU A 195 -2.95 -8.72 5.63
C LEU A 195 -2.56 -8.06 6.96
N SER A 196 -3.51 -7.41 7.63
CA SER A 196 -3.29 -6.71 8.91
C SER A 196 -3.78 -7.51 10.11
N ASP A 197 -4.95 -8.17 10.02
CA ASP A 197 -5.49 -9.01 11.09
C ASP A 197 -5.20 -10.50 10.82
N GLN A 198 -4.32 -11.08 11.63
CA GLN A 198 -3.91 -12.49 11.54
C GLN A 198 -4.82 -13.44 12.36
N CYS A 199 -5.86 -12.93 13.01
CA CYS A 199 -6.78 -13.73 13.80
C CYS A 199 -7.72 -14.55 12.90
N SER A 200 -7.65 -15.88 13.00
CA SER A 200 -8.46 -16.79 12.16
C SER A 200 -9.97 -16.62 12.32
N VAL A 201 -10.42 -16.33 13.53
CA VAL A 201 -11.85 -16.14 13.81
C VAL A 201 -12.35 -14.87 13.14
N ASN A 202 -11.59 -13.80 13.26
CA ASN A 202 -11.93 -12.53 12.64
C ASN A 202 -11.88 -12.62 11.12
N ASN A 203 -10.84 -13.28 10.57
CA ASN A 203 -10.75 -13.53 9.13
C ASN A 203 -11.93 -14.34 8.61
N GLY A 204 -12.36 -15.38 9.33
CA GLY A 204 -13.51 -16.18 8.94
C GLY A 204 -14.82 -15.39 8.92
N LYS A 205 -15.08 -14.57 9.94
CA LYS A 205 -16.28 -13.71 10.00
C LYS A 205 -16.27 -12.66 8.87
N PHE A 206 -15.13 -12.01 8.66
CA PHE A 206 -14.96 -11.02 7.62
C PHE A 206 -15.15 -11.64 6.23
N PHE A 207 -14.50 -12.79 5.98
CA PHE A 207 -14.56 -13.47 4.69
C PHE A 207 -15.99 -13.92 4.35
N ASN A 208 -16.78 -14.38 5.32
CA ASN A 208 -18.17 -14.74 5.10
C ASN A 208 -19.02 -13.56 4.59
N LEU A 209 -18.82 -12.36 5.17
CA LEU A 209 -19.49 -11.15 4.70
C LEU A 209 -18.98 -10.73 3.31
N TYR A 210 -17.67 -10.64 3.13
CA TYR A 210 -17.02 -10.33 1.87
C TYR A 210 -17.52 -11.22 0.73
N SER A 211 -17.60 -12.54 0.96
CA SER A 211 -18.01 -13.52 -0.06
C SER A 211 -19.43 -13.36 -0.56
N LYS A 212 -20.32 -12.78 0.27
CA LYS A 212 -21.71 -12.47 -0.11
C LYS A 212 -21.79 -11.22 -1.00
N MET A 213 -20.85 -10.30 -0.84
CA MET A 213 -20.88 -9.00 -1.52
C MET A 213 -20.16 -9.02 -2.87
N VAL A 214 -19.08 -9.79 -3.01
CA VAL A 214 -18.27 -9.84 -4.21
C VAL A 214 -18.82 -10.85 -5.21
N SER A 215 -19.17 -10.38 -6.41
CA SER A 215 -19.67 -11.22 -7.50
C SER A 215 -18.55 -11.77 -8.39
N ASP A 216 -17.36 -11.14 -8.40
CA ASP A 216 -16.21 -11.58 -9.19
C ASP A 216 -15.56 -12.83 -8.56
N LYS A 217 -15.64 -13.96 -9.32
CA LYS A 217 -15.14 -15.26 -8.86
C LYS A 217 -13.62 -15.28 -8.68
N LYS A 218 -12.87 -14.57 -9.55
CA LYS A 218 -11.40 -14.54 -9.49
C LYS A 218 -10.93 -13.75 -8.27
N MET A 219 -11.51 -12.56 -8.04
CA MET A 219 -11.21 -11.77 -6.83
C MET A 219 -11.53 -12.55 -5.56
N LYS A 220 -12.69 -13.20 -5.51
CA LYS A 220 -13.09 -14.04 -4.38
C LYS A 220 -12.10 -15.18 -4.14
N SER A 221 -11.70 -15.89 -5.19
CA SER A 221 -10.73 -16.98 -5.10
C SER A 221 -9.36 -16.50 -4.59
N ASN A 222 -8.88 -15.34 -5.07
CA ASN A 222 -7.60 -14.78 -4.65
C ASN A 222 -7.61 -14.40 -3.15
N VAL A 223 -8.67 -13.74 -2.69
CA VAL A 223 -8.81 -13.39 -1.26
C VAL A 223 -8.92 -14.65 -0.40
N MET A 224 -9.66 -15.67 -0.84
CA MET A 224 -9.74 -16.97 -0.16
C MET A 224 -8.37 -17.64 -0.06
N GLN A 225 -7.61 -17.66 -1.14
CA GLN A 225 -6.25 -18.20 -1.16
C GLN A 225 -5.34 -17.47 -0.18
N THR A 226 -5.39 -16.12 -0.16
CA THR A 226 -4.64 -15.31 0.79
C THR A 226 -5.02 -15.63 2.24
N ALA A 227 -6.33 -15.69 2.55
CA ALA A 227 -6.80 -16.05 3.88
C ALA A 227 -6.33 -17.45 4.31
N ASN A 228 -6.42 -18.43 3.42
CA ASN A 228 -5.96 -19.79 3.68
C ASN A 228 -4.43 -19.85 3.90
N ASN A 229 -3.66 -19.07 3.16
CA ASN A 229 -2.20 -19.03 3.33
C ASN A 229 -1.80 -18.34 4.64
N ILE A 230 -2.51 -17.29 5.06
CA ILE A 230 -2.34 -16.68 6.40
C ILE A 230 -2.57 -17.73 7.49
N GLN A 231 -3.60 -18.58 7.36
CA GLN A 231 -3.85 -19.65 8.34
C GLN A 231 -2.69 -20.66 8.44
N LYS A 232 -2.02 -20.96 7.31
CA LYS A 232 -0.84 -21.84 7.31
C LYS A 232 0.38 -21.21 8.00
N LEU A 233 0.43 -19.88 8.07
CA LEU A 233 1.53 -19.13 8.68
C LEU A 233 1.35 -18.85 10.19
N LYS A 234 0.39 -19.46 10.84
CA LYS A 234 0.18 -19.32 12.28
C LYS A 234 1.30 -19.94 13.09
N ASN A 235 1.42 -19.40 14.31
CA ASN A 235 2.30 -19.95 15.34
C ASN A 235 2.13 -21.47 15.47
N ASN A 236 3.24 -22.19 15.65
CA ASN A 236 3.36 -23.64 15.75
C ASN A 236 3.08 -24.44 14.49
N ASN A 237 2.61 -23.84 13.38
CA ASN A 237 2.55 -24.54 12.11
C ASN A 237 3.96 -24.66 11.51
N VAL A 238 4.15 -25.70 10.69
CA VAL A 238 5.39 -25.87 9.90
C VAL A 238 5.43 -24.81 8.80
N LEU A 239 6.58 -24.15 8.65
CA LEU A 239 6.78 -23.16 7.59
C LEU A 239 6.60 -23.83 6.20
N PRO A 240 5.71 -23.34 5.33
CA PRO A 240 5.55 -23.88 3.99
C PRO A 240 6.84 -23.78 3.18
N ASP A 241 7.23 -24.89 2.53
CA ASP A 241 8.40 -24.92 1.65
C ASP A 241 8.21 -23.97 0.45
N VAL A 242 9.27 -23.21 0.14
CA VAL A 242 9.41 -22.38 -1.06
C VAL A 242 10.75 -22.69 -1.73
N THR A 243 10.85 -22.44 -3.03
CA THR A 243 12.08 -22.70 -3.78
C THR A 243 13.06 -21.55 -3.64
N LEU A 244 14.11 -21.76 -2.87
CA LEU A 244 15.21 -20.80 -2.67
C LEU A 244 16.50 -21.33 -3.31
N LEU A 245 17.37 -20.41 -3.70
CA LEU A 245 18.68 -20.69 -4.26
C LEU A 245 19.78 -20.09 -3.36
N ASP A 246 20.83 -20.84 -3.17
CA ASP A 246 22.06 -20.34 -2.54
C ASP A 246 22.97 -19.62 -3.55
N VAL A 247 24.09 -19.09 -3.08
CA VAL A 247 25.09 -18.39 -3.90
C VAL A 247 25.67 -19.24 -5.03
N ASN A 248 25.62 -20.56 -4.91
CA ASN A 248 26.09 -21.52 -5.91
C ASN A 248 24.96 -21.99 -6.85
N LYS A 249 23.81 -21.34 -6.84
CA LYS A 249 22.59 -21.69 -7.62
C LYS A 249 21.96 -23.04 -7.21
N LYS A 250 22.33 -23.61 -6.08
CA LYS A 250 21.76 -24.84 -5.57
C LYS A 250 20.42 -24.53 -4.89
N GLN A 251 19.41 -25.35 -5.16
CA GLN A 251 18.15 -25.28 -4.42
C GLN A 251 18.34 -25.72 -2.98
N VAL A 252 17.82 -24.91 -2.07
CA VAL A 252 17.87 -25.18 -0.63
C VAL A 252 16.48 -25.04 -0.01
N LYS A 253 16.23 -25.79 1.05
CA LYS A 253 15.04 -25.65 1.89
C LYS A 253 15.41 -24.99 3.21
N ILE A 254 14.60 -24.07 3.67
CA ILE A 254 14.86 -23.38 4.95
C ILE A 254 15.08 -24.38 6.09
N LYS A 255 14.26 -25.42 6.17
CA LYS A 255 14.36 -26.42 7.24
C LYS A 255 15.73 -27.09 7.33
N ASP A 256 16.43 -27.25 6.22
CA ASP A 256 17.75 -27.91 6.17
C ASP A 256 18.87 -26.96 6.64
N LEU A 257 18.58 -25.68 6.77
CA LEU A 257 19.53 -24.64 7.22
C LEU A 257 19.34 -24.25 8.69
N LEU A 258 18.26 -24.69 9.32
CA LEU A 258 17.93 -24.28 10.69
C LEU A 258 18.82 -24.96 11.71
N THR A 259 19.73 -24.21 12.32
CA THR A 259 20.59 -24.68 13.43
C THR A 259 20.15 -24.12 14.77
N LYS A 260 19.48 -22.97 14.75
CA LYS A 260 19.00 -22.20 15.92
C LYS A 260 17.62 -21.62 15.62
N LYS A 261 17.03 -20.90 16.59
CA LYS A 261 15.91 -20.01 16.31
C LYS A 261 16.35 -18.99 15.26
N THR A 262 15.57 -18.83 14.19
CA THR A 262 15.99 -18.12 12.97
C THR A 262 15.06 -16.94 12.69
N ILE A 263 15.66 -15.80 12.36
CA ILE A 263 14.94 -14.65 11.77
C ILE A 263 15.20 -14.65 10.27
N ILE A 264 14.14 -14.72 9.50
CA ILE A 264 14.17 -14.57 8.04
C ILE A 264 13.74 -13.14 7.73
N TYR A 265 14.52 -12.40 6.95
CA TYR A 265 14.20 -11.06 6.47
C TYR A 265 14.34 -10.96 4.96
N PHE A 266 13.67 -9.98 4.37
CA PHE A 266 13.59 -9.85 2.93
C PHE A 266 14.25 -8.56 2.46
N TRP A 267 14.86 -8.60 1.28
CA TRP A 267 15.47 -7.44 0.67
C TRP A 267 15.44 -7.51 -0.86
N THR A 268 15.64 -6.37 -1.50
CA THR A 268 15.72 -6.24 -2.95
C THR A 268 16.50 -4.97 -3.32
N LYS A 269 17.14 -4.97 -4.48
CA LYS A 269 17.84 -3.80 -5.02
C LYS A 269 16.88 -2.61 -5.24
N GLN A 270 15.62 -2.86 -5.60
CA GLN A 270 14.61 -1.83 -5.78
C GLN A 270 14.27 -1.05 -4.49
N ALA A 271 14.57 -1.63 -3.33
CA ALA A 271 14.46 -1.00 -2.02
C ALA A 271 15.84 -0.95 -1.32
N GLU A 272 16.82 -0.33 -1.97
CA GLU A 272 18.22 -0.35 -1.57
C GLU A 272 18.44 0.15 -0.14
N SER A 273 17.85 1.27 0.23
CA SER A 273 17.97 1.84 1.59
C SER A 273 17.48 0.87 2.65
N HIS A 274 16.39 0.14 2.38
CA HIS A 274 15.89 -0.90 3.28
C HIS A 274 16.87 -2.08 3.37
N GLY A 275 17.42 -2.53 2.23
CA GLY A 275 18.41 -3.60 2.21
C GLY A 275 19.64 -3.28 3.06
N ILE A 276 20.21 -2.08 2.90
CA ILE A 276 21.35 -1.60 3.70
C ILE A 276 21.00 -1.54 5.19
N TYR A 277 19.85 -0.94 5.51
CA TYR A 277 19.39 -0.82 6.91
C TYR A 277 19.22 -2.19 7.55
N SER A 278 18.55 -3.14 6.88
CA SER A 278 18.26 -4.46 7.42
C SER A 278 19.52 -5.26 7.70
N HIS A 279 20.52 -5.25 6.80
CA HIS A 279 21.79 -5.94 7.02
C HIS A 279 22.57 -5.32 8.17
N LYS A 280 22.66 -4.00 8.25
CA LYS A 280 23.28 -3.30 9.40
C LYS A 280 22.57 -3.64 10.71
N LYS A 281 21.25 -3.68 10.71
CA LYS A 281 20.46 -4.04 11.88
C LYS A 281 20.71 -5.48 12.31
N VAL A 282 20.88 -6.39 11.36
CA VAL A 282 21.25 -7.80 11.64
C VAL A 282 22.62 -7.89 12.31
N ASP A 283 23.61 -7.09 11.90
CA ASP A 283 24.94 -7.07 12.52
C ASP A 283 24.84 -6.68 14.00
N GLU A 284 24.05 -5.64 14.32
CA GLU A 284 23.80 -5.20 15.70
C GLU A 284 23.07 -6.31 16.51
N LEU A 285 22.07 -6.95 15.91
CA LEU A 285 21.29 -7.99 16.57
C LEU A 285 22.10 -9.27 16.81
N LYS A 286 22.99 -9.67 15.89
CA LYS A 286 23.88 -10.83 16.07
C LYS A 286 24.84 -10.63 17.24
N ALA A 287 25.39 -9.43 17.40
CA ALA A 287 26.26 -9.10 18.53
C ALA A 287 25.52 -9.21 19.88
N LYS A 288 24.22 -8.81 19.88
CA LYS A 288 23.39 -8.83 21.10
C LYS A 288 22.78 -10.21 21.38
N TYR A 289 22.46 -10.98 20.33
CA TYR A 289 21.75 -12.25 20.40
C TYR A 289 22.48 -13.35 19.60
N PRO A 290 23.62 -13.88 20.10
CA PRO A 290 24.45 -14.86 19.38
C PRO A 290 23.73 -16.18 19.13
N ASP A 291 22.68 -16.49 19.86
CA ASP A 291 21.87 -17.68 19.72
C ASP A 291 20.77 -17.60 18.65
N ILE A 292 20.66 -16.44 17.98
CA ILE A 292 19.74 -16.25 16.87
C ILE A 292 20.50 -16.40 15.54
N GLN A 293 19.93 -17.17 14.63
CA GLN A 293 20.38 -17.27 13.25
C GLN A 293 19.64 -16.27 12.38
N PHE A 294 20.30 -15.73 11.35
CA PHE A 294 19.70 -14.79 10.40
C PHE A 294 19.84 -15.33 8.98
N ILE A 295 18.73 -15.31 8.25
CA ILE A 295 18.65 -15.69 6.83
C ILE A 295 18.07 -14.50 6.07
N ALA A 296 18.81 -14.00 5.09
CA ALA A 296 18.38 -12.97 4.15
C ALA A 296 17.81 -13.62 2.90
N VAL A 297 16.64 -13.18 2.46
CA VAL A 297 16.03 -13.66 1.21
C VAL A 297 15.85 -12.50 0.25
N ASN A 298 16.61 -12.51 -0.84
CA ASN A 298 16.41 -11.57 -1.93
C ASN A 298 15.21 -12.01 -2.76
N ILE A 299 14.30 -11.06 -3.07
CA ILE A 299 12.97 -11.38 -3.61
C ILE A 299 12.77 -11.04 -5.09
N HIS A 300 13.55 -10.17 -5.68
CA HIS A 300 13.26 -9.68 -7.04
C HIS A 300 14.45 -9.63 -8.01
N ASN A 301 15.67 -9.75 -7.50
CA ASN A 301 16.84 -9.60 -8.34
C ASN A 301 17.09 -10.85 -9.21
N SER A 302 17.72 -10.64 -10.38
CA SER A 302 18.34 -11.74 -11.10
C SER A 302 19.46 -12.37 -10.26
N GLN A 303 19.85 -13.59 -10.56
CA GLN A 303 20.97 -14.25 -9.86
C GLN A 303 22.25 -13.41 -9.95
N GLU A 304 22.51 -12.84 -11.11
CA GLU A 304 23.73 -12.05 -11.37
C GLU A 304 23.71 -10.73 -10.57
N ASP A 305 22.60 -9.98 -10.61
CA ASP A 305 22.47 -8.73 -9.85
C ASP A 305 22.53 -8.97 -8.34
N TRP A 306 21.87 -10.03 -7.85
CA TRP A 306 21.92 -10.40 -6.44
C TRP A 306 23.36 -10.68 -5.98
N LEU A 307 24.14 -11.48 -6.73
CA LEU A 307 25.53 -11.78 -6.38
C LEU A 307 26.43 -10.54 -6.45
N LYS A 308 26.18 -9.64 -7.41
CA LYS A 308 26.90 -8.35 -7.48
C LYS A 308 26.64 -7.49 -6.24
N GLU A 309 25.37 -7.39 -5.81
CA GLU A 309 25.00 -6.61 -4.63
C GLU A 309 25.61 -7.20 -3.34
N ILE A 310 25.55 -8.51 -3.14
CA ILE A 310 26.17 -9.18 -1.99
C ILE A 310 27.64 -8.83 -1.90
N LYS A 311 28.37 -8.95 -3.04
CA LYS A 311 29.80 -8.68 -3.09
C LYS A 311 30.12 -7.19 -2.87
N ALA A 312 29.39 -6.30 -3.56
CA ALA A 312 29.62 -4.87 -3.49
C ALA A 312 29.38 -4.29 -2.09
N LYS A 313 28.39 -4.82 -1.38
CA LYS A 313 27.98 -4.35 -0.05
C LYS A 313 28.53 -5.22 1.09
N ASN A 314 29.33 -6.25 0.75
CA ASN A 314 29.94 -7.16 1.73
C ASN A 314 28.92 -7.81 2.69
N TYR A 315 27.78 -8.29 2.14
CA TYR A 315 26.77 -8.98 2.92
C TYR A 315 27.22 -10.41 3.25
N ASN A 316 27.91 -10.57 4.35
CA ASN A 316 28.51 -11.85 4.79
C ASN A 316 28.07 -12.30 6.19
N ASN A 317 27.23 -11.52 6.87
CA ASN A 317 26.82 -11.78 8.23
C ASN A 317 25.52 -12.58 8.36
N SER A 318 24.84 -12.86 7.25
CA SER A 318 23.65 -13.71 7.19
C SER A 318 23.81 -14.81 6.14
N ILE A 319 22.99 -15.85 6.23
CA ILE A 319 22.86 -16.81 5.12
C ILE A 319 22.08 -16.12 4.02
N GLU A 320 22.75 -15.85 2.90
CA GLU A 320 22.14 -15.18 1.75
C GLU A 320 21.47 -16.19 0.84
N LEU A 321 20.18 -16.01 0.59
CA LEU A 321 19.37 -16.81 -0.31
C LEU A 321 18.61 -15.91 -1.29
N ARG A 322 18.18 -16.47 -2.40
CA ARG A 322 17.34 -15.80 -3.39
C ARG A 322 16.09 -16.61 -3.67
N ALA A 323 14.93 -15.97 -3.75
CA ALA A 323 13.72 -16.59 -4.24
C ALA A 323 13.89 -16.91 -5.74
N SER A 324 13.71 -18.16 -6.14
CA SER A 324 13.73 -18.53 -7.56
C SER A 324 12.45 -18.08 -8.27
N ASP A 325 11.33 -18.11 -7.55
CA ASP A 325 10.01 -17.64 -7.96
C ASP A 325 9.42 -16.75 -6.87
N PHE A 326 9.33 -15.44 -7.17
CA PHE A 326 8.77 -14.49 -6.23
C PHE A 326 7.26 -14.67 -6.03
N GLU A 327 6.52 -15.08 -7.05
CA GLU A 327 5.08 -15.31 -6.92
C GLU A 327 4.79 -16.54 -6.03
N GLU A 328 5.59 -17.59 -6.09
CA GLU A 328 5.51 -18.72 -5.15
C GLU A 328 5.73 -18.23 -3.72
N LEU A 329 6.81 -17.50 -3.46
CA LEU A 329 7.17 -16.98 -2.15
C LEU A 329 6.11 -16.01 -1.63
N LYS A 330 5.69 -15.05 -2.45
CA LYS A 330 4.65 -14.06 -2.14
C LYS A 330 3.35 -14.74 -1.74
N ASN A 331 2.93 -15.76 -2.48
CA ASN A 331 1.69 -16.48 -2.19
C ASN A 331 1.80 -17.35 -0.94
N LYS A 332 2.83 -18.21 -0.85
CA LYS A 332 2.97 -19.18 0.27
C LYS A 332 3.30 -18.49 1.60
N TRP A 333 4.16 -17.50 1.57
CA TRP A 333 4.57 -16.75 2.78
C TRP A 333 3.83 -15.42 2.95
N VAL A 334 2.94 -15.08 2.02
CA VAL A 334 2.11 -13.86 2.03
C VAL A 334 3.00 -12.60 2.15
N ILE A 335 4.08 -12.51 1.35
CA ILE A 335 5.00 -11.37 1.37
C ILE A 335 4.42 -10.22 0.57
N ASN A 336 3.90 -9.23 1.25
CA ASN A 336 3.32 -8.01 0.68
C ASN A 336 4.14 -6.74 0.97
N LYS A 337 5.11 -6.85 1.88
CA LYS A 337 5.98 -5.74 2.31
C LYS A 337 7.40 -6.27 2.49
N VAL A 338 8.39 -5.58 1.93
CA VAL A 338 9.81 -5.99 2.00
C VAL A 338 10.38 -5.93 3.42
N TYR A 339 9.87 -5.04 4.27
CA TYR A 339 10.32 -4.88 5.67
C TYR A 339 9.68 -5.88 6.64
N ARG A 340 8.89 -6.82 6.15
CA ARG A 340 8.37 -7.92 6.96
C ARG A 340 9.50 -8.89 7.32
N THR A 341 9.42 -9.48 8.50
CA THR A 341 10.30 -10.56 8.95
C THR A 341 9.50 -11.75 9.46
N MET A 342 10.15 -12.90 9.54
CA MET A 342 9.56 -14.13 10.08
C MET A 342 10.49 -14.73 11.12
N ILE A 343 9.93 -15.19 12.23
CA ILE A 343 10.67 -15.88 13.29
C ILE A 343 10.31 -17.35 13.26
N ILE A 344 11.30 -18.21 13.01
CA ILE A 344 11.15 -19.64 12.86
C ILE A 344 11.92 -20.37 13.96
N ASN A 345 11.31 -21.34 14.60
CA ASN A 345 11.95 -22.19 15.58
C ASN A 345 12.92 -23.16 14.91
N LYS A 346 13.90 -23.68 15.69
CA LYS A 346 14.91 -24.65 15.20
C LYS A 346 14.29 -25.89 14.54
N ASN A 347 13.11 -26.30 14.96
CA ASN A 347 12.40 -27.47 14.40
C ASN A 347 11.59 -27.17 13.14
N GLY A 348 11.68 -25.95 12.57
CA GLY A 348 10.96 -25.52 11.38
C GLY A 348 9.53 -25.04 11.60
N THR A 349 9.09 -24.98 12.87
CA THR A 349 7.77 -24.39 13.16
C THR A 349 7.85 -22.85 13.24
N ILE A 350 6.78 -22.21 12.88
CA ILE A 350 6.64 -20.74 12.92
C ILE A 350 6.49 -20.31 14.38
N ASN A 351 7.30 -19.36 14.80
CA ASN A 351 7.08 -18.64 16.05
C ASN A 351 6.21 -17.39 15.79
N ASP A 352 6.59 -16.57 14.81
CA ASP A 352 5.82 -15.44 14.32
C ASP A 352 6.20 -15.16 12.86
N ALA A 353 5.21 -15.14 11.98
CA ALA A 353 5.43 -14.90 10.55
C ALA A 353 5.18 -13.45 10.12
N PHE A 354 4.76 -12.56 11.01
CA PHE A 354 4.25 -11.22 10.66
C PHE A 354 4.90 -10.09 11.46
N VAL A 355 6.16 -10.23 11.80
CA VAL A 355 6.95 -9.21 12.49
C VAL A 355 7.46 -8.18 11.48
N SER A 356 7.64 -6.94 11.90
CA SER A 356 8.36 -5.90 11.16
C SER A 356 9.73 -5.65 11.78
N MET A 357 10.75 -5.49 10.94
CA MET A 357 12.10 -5.13 11.38
C MET A 357 12.26 -3.60 11.42
#